data_8c242e799af3d1d8136d09cf70ffc63d
#
_entry.id   8c242e799af3d1d8136d09cf70ffc63d
#
_cell.length_a   1.000
_cell.length_b   1.000
_cell.length_c   1.000
_cell.angle_alpha   90.00
_cell.angle_beta   90.00
_cell.angle_gamma   90.00
#
_symmetry.space_group_name_H-M   'P 1'
#
loop_
_entity.id
_entity.type
_entity.pdbx_description
1 polymer ?
#
loop_
_entity_poly.entity_id
_entity_poly.type
_entity_poly.pdbx_seq_one_letter_code
_entity_poly.pdbx_strand_id
1 'polypeptide(L)'
;MSNFGASDLEAVLEVADVPPVINQIQFSPFEFRRTLLQACERRGVALEAYSPLGTGRHLRDRQVARIAERLGRTPAQVLIRWSLQRDVVVLPKSTHRERIEQNAHVFDFALTHEDMAALDGLDRTGGTDHALERPWW
;
A
#
# COMPACT_ATOMS: atom_id res chain seq x y z
N MET A 1 -14.88 -5.68 -0.65
CA MET A 1 -14.65 -5.96 -2.08
C MET A 1 -13.15 -6.06 -2.36
N SER A 2 -12.75 -6.54 -3.56
CA SER A 2 -11.31 -6.70 -3.88
C SER A 2 -11.05 -6.35 -5.34
N ASN A 3 -9.97 -5.62 -5.57
CA ASN A 3 -9.49 -5.17 -6.90
C ASN A 3 -10.48 -4.32 -7.71
N PHE A 4 -11.36 -3.60 -7.03
CA PHE A 4 -12.25 -2.64 -7.67
C PHE A 4 -11.51 -1.35 -7.99
N GLY A 5 -11.68 -0.84 -9.21
CA GLY A 5 -11.27 0.50 -9.59
C GLY A 5 -12.24 1.56 -9.06
N ALA A 6 -11.94 2.83 -9.35
CA ALA A 6 -12.80 3.93 -8.89
C ALA A 6 -14.19 3.88 -9.53
N SER A 7 -14.28 3.55 -10.82
CA SER A 7 -15.56 3.38 -11.52
C SER A 7 -16.38 2.20 -10.99
N ASP A 8 -15.73 1.08 -10.67
CA ASP A 8 -16.39 -0.08 -10.11
C ASP A 8 -16.94 0.21 -8.71
N LEU A 9 -16.15 0.97 -7.90
CA LEU A 9 -16.57 1.42 -6.58
C LEU A 9 -17.85 2.26 -6.67
N GLU A 10 -17.89 3.25 -7.57
CA GLU A 10 -19.06 4.10 -7.77
C GLU A 10 -20.29 3.26 -8.19
N ALA A 11 -20.12 2.34 -9.17
CA ALA A 11 -21.20 1.48 -9.63
C ALA A 11 -21.80 0.59 -8.50
N VAL A 12 -20.94 0.08 -7.62
CA VAL A 12 -21.41 -0.69 -6.44
C VAL A 12 -22.15 0.20 -5.46
N LEU A 13 -21.64 1.40 -5.18
CA LEU A 13 -22.27 2.32 -4.23
C LEU A 13 -23.63 2.83 -4.70
N GLU A 14 -23.88 2.88 -6.01
CA GLU A 14 -25.19 3.25 -6.58
C GLU A 14 -26.28 2.21 -6.31
N VAL A 15 -25.93 0.93 -6.16
CA VAL A 15 -26.92 -0.16 -6.07
C VAL A 15 -26.89 -0.90 -4.73
N ALA A 16 -25.92 -0.63 -3.88
CA ALA A 16 -25.76 -1.35 -2.62
C ALA A 16 -26.65 -0.77 -1.52
N ASP A 17 -27.53 -1.58 -0.94
CA ASP A 17 -28.28 -1.22 0.27
C ASP A 17 -27.35 -1.02 1.48
N VAL A 18 -26.27 -1.79 1.54
CA VAL A 18 -25.20 -1.67 2.55
C VAL A 18 -23.89 -1.40 1.83
N PRO A 19 -23.30 -0.20 1.97
CA PRO A 19 -22.07 0.16 1.27
C PRO A 19 -20.91 -0.71 1.74
N PRO A 20 -19.96 -1.07 0.84
CA PRO A 20 -18.75 -1.76 1.20
C PRO A 20 -17.87 -0.89 2.12
N VAL A 21 -17.29 -1.49 3.14
CA VAL A 21 -16.43 -0.79 4.10
C VAL A 21 -14.94 -0.88 3.73
N ILE A 22 -14.54 -1.87 2.92
CA ILE A 22 -13.14 -2.12 2.52
C ILE A 22 -13.06 -2.45 1.03
N ASN A 23 -12.04 -1.87 0.38
CA ASN A 23 -11.54 -2.31 -0.92
C ASN A 23 -10.10 -2.83 -0.77
N GLN A 24 -9.91 -4.14 -0.93
CA GLN A 24 -8.60 -4.78 -0.84
C GLN A 24 -7.95 -4.79 -2.23
N ILE A 25 -6.77 -4.19 -2.34
CA ILE A 25 -6.06 -4.04 -3.63
C ILE A 25 -4.56 -4.33 -3.47
N GLN A 26 -3.85 -4.56 -4.57
CA GLN A 26 -2.40 -4.47 -4.57
C GLN A 26 -2.00 -3.00 -4.42
N PHE A 27 -1.21 -2.72 -3.37
CA PHE A 27 -0.84 -1.34 -3.05
C PHE A 27 0.54 -1.27 -2.40
N SER A 28 1.39 -0.41 -2.91
CA SER A 28 2.75 -0.16 -2.44
C SER A 28 3.26 1.15 -3.06
N PRO A 29 4.43 1.69 -2.67
CA PRO A 29 5.04 2.82 -3.37
C PRO A 29 5.20 2.62 -4.89
N PHE A 30 5.39 1.38 -5.35
CA PHE A 30 5.54 1.05 -6.78
C PHE A 30 4.22 0.90 -7.53
N GLU A 31 3.14 0.76 -6.79
CA GLU A 31 1.76 0.78 -7.25
C GLU A 31 0.94 1.72 -6.36
N PHE A 32 1.33 3.00 -6.39
CA PHE A 32 0.63 4.05 -5.67
C PHE A 32 -0.57 4.55 -6.46
N ARG A 33 -1.61 3.79 -6.46
CA ARG A 33 -2.89 4.02 -7.14
C ARG A 33 -3.63 5.21 -6.50
N ARG A 34 -3.02 6.39 -6.61
CA ARG A 34 -3.44 7.63 -5.93
C ARG A 34 -4.90 7.99 -6.20
N THR A 35 -5.33 7.89 -7.46
CA THR A 35 -6.71 8.19 -7.85
C THR A 35 -7.71 7.29 -7.12
N LEU A 36 -7.38 5.99 -7.00
CA LEU A 36 -8.23 5.04 -6.28
C LEU A 36 -8.22 5.29 -4.78
N LEU A 37 -7.06 5.56 -4.18
CA LEU A 37 -6.98 5.92 -2.75
C LEU A 37 -7.90 7.11 -2.44
N GLN A 38 -7.80 8.19 -3.22
CA GLN A 38 -8.64 9.38 -3.05
C GLN A 38 -10.13 9.09 -3.28
N ALA A 39 -10.47 8.19 -4.21
CA ALA A 39 -11.86 7.79 -4.43
C ALA A 39 -12.40 7.04 -3.21
N CYS A 40 -11.65 6.08 -2.67
CA CYS A 40 -12.01 5.35 -1.45
C CYS A 40 -12.19 6.29 -0.25
N GLU A 41 -11.23 7.20 -0.03
CA GLU A 41 -11.28 8.19 1.05
C GLU A 41 -12.55 9.06 0.99
N ARG A 42 -12.87 9.61 -0.19
CA ARG A 42 -14.08 10.43 -0.38
C ARG A 42 -15.38 9.70 -0.08
N ARG A 43 -15.39 8.38 -0.23
CA ARG A 43 -16.55 7.52 -0.04
C ARG A 43 -16.59 6.82 1.32
N GLY A 44 -15.60 7.06 2.19
CA GLY A 44 -15.50 6.41 3.49
C GLY A 44 -15.22 4.91 3.41
N VAL A 45 -14.63 4.44 2.30
CA VAL A 45 -14.23 3.05 2.09
C VAL A 45 -12.75 2.91 2.44
N ALA A 46 -12.42 2.07 3.41
CA ALA A 46 -11.03 1.82 3.76
C ALA A 46 -10.30 1.06 2.64
N LEU A 47 -9.05 1.42 2.40
CA LEU A 47 -8.20 0.69 1.48
C LEU A 47 -7.34 -0.30 2.26
N GLU A 48 -7.26 -1.55 1.76
CA GLU A 48 -6.44 -2.61 2.34
C GLU A 48 -5.43 -3.10 1.32
N ALA A 49 -4.14 -3.04 1.69
CA ALA A 49 -3.00 -3.35 0.83
C ALA A 49 -2.60 -4.83 0.93
N TYR A 50 -2.87 -5.63 -0.10
CA TYR A 50 -2.20 -6.92 -0.22
C TYR A 50 -0.89 -6.79 -1.00
N SER A 51 0.04 -7.74 -0.80
CA SER A 51 1.39 -7.72 -1.40
C SER A 51 2.16 -6.40 -1.22
N PRO A 52 2.14 -5.76 -0.04
CA PRO A 52 2.75 -4.44 0.17
C PRO A 52 4.27 -4.43 -0.07
N LEU A 53 4.91 -5.59 -0.04
CA LEU A 53 6.35 -5.80 -0.27
C LEU A 53 6.66 -6.28 -1.71
N GLY A 54 5.66 -6.32 -2.61
CA GLY A 54 5.82 -6.78 -3.99
C GLY A 54 6.39 -8.20 -4.08
N THR A 55 5.94 -9.11 -3.21
CA THR A 55 6.50 -10.48 -3.07
C THR A 55 8.01 -10.52 -2.85
N GLY A 56 8.57 -9.47 -2.21
CA GLY A 56 9.99 -9.32 -1.92
C GLY A 56 10.81 -8.57 -2.98
N ARG A 57 10.27 -8.29 -4.16
CA ARG A 57 10.97 -7.58 -5.24
C ARG A 57 11.33 -6.15 -4.85
N HIS A 58 10.45 -5.46 -4.14
CA HIS A 58 10.61 -4.08 -3.71
C HIS A 58 11.66 -3.89 -2.62
N LEU A 59 12.01 -4.94 -1.88
CA LEU A 59 13.00 -4.88 -0.80
C LEU A 59 14.43 -4.57 -1.28
N ARG A 60 14.72 -4.74 -2.58
CA ARG A 60 16.03 -4.51 -3.19
C ARG A 60 16.15 -3.13 -3.86
N ASP A 61 15.11 -2.33 -3.80
CA ASP A 61 15.15 -0.98 -4.38
C ASP A 61 16.15 -0.10 -3.62
N ARG A 62 16.94 0.67 -4.35
CA ARG A 62 18.01 1.51 -3.79
C ARG A 62 17.47 2.66 -2.94
N GLN A 63 16.36 3.25 -3.35
CA GLN A 63 15.74 4.36 -2.61
C GLN A 63 15.17 3.86 -1.29
N VAL A 64 14.46 2.72 -1.32
CA VAL A 64 13.92 2.07 -0.12
C VAL A 64 15.05 1.67 0.83
N ALA A 65 16.13 1.05 0.31
CA ALA A 65 17.28 0.64 1.11
C ALA A 65 17.98 1.82 1.78
N ARG A 66 18.17 2.95 1.07
CA ARG A 66 18.79 4.17 1.61
C ARG A 66 17.98 4.77 2.76
N ILE A 67 16.65 4.84 2.62
CA ILE A 67 15.77 5.33 3.69
C ILE A 67 15.83 4.38 4.90
N ALA A 68 15.78 3.07 4.65
CA ALA A 68 15.85 2.05 5.69
C ALA A 68 17.16 2.14 6.49
N GLU A 69 18.31 2.25 5.83
CA GLU A 69 19.62 2.40 6.46
C GLU A 69 19.68 3.65 7.33
N ARG A 70 19.25 4.81 6.82
CA ARG A 70 19.23 6.08 7.56
C ARG A 70 18.38 6.00 8.82
N LEU A 71 17.26 5.27 8.78
CA LEU A 71 16.34 5.11 9.90
C LEU A 71 16.71 3.95 10.85
N GLY A 72 17.72 3.13 10.53
CA GLY A 72 18.04 1.92 11.26
C GLY A 72 16.90 0.90 11.20
N ARG A 73 16.20 0.82 10.06
CA ARG A 73 15.05 -0.06 9.84
C ARG A 73 15.28 -1.00 8.65
N THR A 74 14.44 -2.02 8.53
CA THR A 74 14.47 -2.88 7.34
C THR A 74 13.70 -2.24 6.18
N PRO A 75 14.03 -2.55 4.92
CA PRO A 75 13.23 -2.15 3.76
C PRO A 75 11.74 -2.51 3.88
N ALA A 76 11.44 -3.67 4.47
CA ALA A 76 10.06 -4.10 4.71
C ALA A 76 9.33 -3.15 5.66
N GLN A 77 9.96 -2.74 6.76
CA GLN A 77 9.39 -1.78 7.70
C GLN A 77 9.11 -0.42 7.05
N VAL A 78 10.02 0.05 6.19
CA VAL A 78 9.83 1.31 5.44
C VAL A 78 8.59 1.24 4.54
N LEU A 79 8.44 0.16 3.76
CA LEU A 79 7.30 -0.02 2.86
C LEU A 79 5.98 -0.16 3.61
N ILE A 80 5.97 -0.90 4.72
CA ILE A 80 4.78 -1.03 5.58
C ILE A 80 4.42 0.34 6.18
N ARG A 81 5.41 1.06 6.72
CA ARG A 81 5.20 2.37 7.34
C ARG A 81 4.66 3.40 6.37
N TRP A 82 5.12 3.39 5.11
CA TRP A 82 4.61 4.25 4.04
C TRP A 82 3.10 4.05 3.83
N SER A 83 2.63 2.81 3.78
CA SER A 83 1.20 2.51 3.64
C SER A 83 0.41 2.95 4.87
N LEU A 84 0.91 2.66 6.08
CA LEU A 84 0.25 3.07 7.33
C LEU A 84 0.13 4.59 7.47
N GLN A 85 1.12 5.36 7.01
CA GLN A 85 1.06 6.83 7.03
C GLN A 85 0.10 7.43 5.98
N ARG A 86 -0.58 6.56 5.21
CA ARG A 86 -1.66 6.89 4.28
C ARG A 86 -3.01 6.31 4.74
N ASP A 87 -3.10 5.95 6.02
CA ASP A 87 -4.29 5.32 6.60
C ASP A 87 -4.76 4.05 5.87
N VAL A 88 -3.81 3.34 5.23
CA VAL A 88 -4.06 2.08 4.52
C VAL A 88 -3.79 0.90 5.44
N VAL A 89 -4.73 -0.02 5.55
CA VAL A 89 -4.55 -1.30 6.23
C VAL A 89 -3.55 -2.16 5.45
N VAL A 90 -2.58 -2.79 6.12
CA VAL A 90 -1.47 -3.47 5.44
C VAL A 90 -1.42 -4.95 5.82
N LEU A 91 -1.35 -5.83 4.81
CA LEU A 91 -1.31 -7.28 4.98
C LEU A 91 0.05 -7.86 4.56
N PRO A 92 1.12 -7.67 5.35
CA PRO A 92 2.42 -8.25 5.06
C PRO A 92 2.44 -9.74 5.45
N LYS A 93 2.68 -10.63 4.49
CA LYS A 93 2.79 -12.07 4.72
C LYS A 93 4.25 -12.48 4.95
N SER A 94 4.51 -13.26 5.99
CA SER A 94 5.77 -13.97 6.18
C SER A 94 5.54 -15.37 6.77
N THR A 95 6.46 -16.31 6.48
CA THR A 95 6.54 -17.64 7.13
C THR A 95 7.67 -17.70 8.15
N HIS A 96 8.46 -16.64 8.30
CA HIS A 96 9.58 -16.55 9.23
C HIS A 96 9.19 -15.72 10.43
N ARG A 97 9.27 -16.29 11.63
CA ARG A 97 8.90 -15.64 12.88
C ARG A 97 9.56 -14.27 13.06
N GLU A 98 10.87 -14.19 12.88
CA GLU A 98 11.63 -12.93 13.01
C GLU A 98 11.12 -11.81 12.08
N ARG A 99 10.75 -12.17 10.84
CA ARG A 99 10.19 -11.20 9.90
C ARG A 99 8.77 -10.78 10.28
N ILE A 100 7.98 -11.68 10.86
CA ILE A 100 6.64 -11.33 11.35
C ILE A 100 6.77 -10.31 12.48
N GLU A 101 7.67 -10.56 13.45
CA GLU A 101 7.95 -9.64 14.55
C GLU A 101 8.50 -8.29 14.04
N GLN A 102 9.46 -8.29 13.11
CA GLN A 102 9.98 -7.07 12.50
C GLN A 102 8.90 -6.27 11.77
N ASN A 103 8.04 -6.93 10.98
CA ASN A 103 6.95 -6.28 10.25
C ASN A 103 5.90 -5.64 11.17
N ALA A 104 5.77 -6.13 12.41
CA ALA A 104 4.90 -5.53 13.43
C ALA A 104 5.53 -4.31 14.12
N HIS A 105 6.87 -4.19 14.16
CA HIS A 105 7.60 -3.08 14.78
C HIS A 105 7.73 -1.90 13.83
N VAL A 106 6.59 -1.25 13.53
CA VAL A 106 6.50 -0.14 12.57
C VAL A 106 5.80 1.11 13.13
N PHE A 107 5.43 1.08 14.41
CA PHE A 107 4.70 2.18 15.07
C PHE A 107 5.60 3.12 15.89
N ASP A 108 6.86 2.78 16.09
CA ASP A 108 7.84 3.50 16.90
C ASP A 108 8.75 4.45 16.08
N PHE A 109 8.47 4.63 14.79
CA PHE A 109 9.14 5.59 13.90
C PHE A 109 8.17 6.16 12.88
N ALA A 110 8.57 7.24 12.23
CA ALA A 110 7.82 7.83 11.13
C ALA A 110 8.76 8.16 9.96
N LEU A 111 8.21 8.09 8.76
CA LEU A 111 8.82 8.62 7.54
C LEU A 111 8.60 10.13 7.51
N THR A 112 9.61 10.89 7.14
CA THR A 112 9.48 12.33 6.92
C THR A 112 8.66 12.63 5.66
N HIS A 113 8.24 13.87 5.49
CA HIS A 113 7.57 14.29 4.26
C HIS A 113 8.44 14.04 3.01
N GLU A 114 9.75 14.24 3.14
CA GLU A 114 10.71 14.00 2.04
C GLU A 114 10.81 12.50 1.72
N ASP A 115 10.81 11.63 2.74
CA ASP A 115 10.79 10.18 2.54
C ASP A 115 9.51 9.72 1.83
N MET A 116 8.38 10.23 2.28
CA MET A 116 7.09 9.92 1.67
C MET A 116 7.07 10.35 0.20
N ALA A 117 7.53 11.57 -0.11
CA ALA A 117 7.60 12.07 -1.48
C ALA A 117 8.57 11.26 -2.34
N ALA A 118 9.73 10.87 -1.78
CA ALA A 118 10.71 10.05 -2.49
C ALA A 118 10.18 8.63 -2.80
N LEU A 119 9.40 8.05 -1.88
CA LEU A 119 8.73 6.75 -2.10
C LEU A 119 7.58 6.88 -3.09
N ASP A 120 6.81 7.96 -3.05
CA ASP A 120 5.75 8.25 -4.04
C ASP A 120 6.28 8.35 -5.47
N GLY A 121 7.51 8.85 -5.61
CA GLY A 121 8.20 8.92 -6.89
C GLY A 121 8.57 7.56 -7.51
N LEU A 122 8.44 6.45 -6.76
CA LEU A 122 8.65 5.09 -7.27
C LEU A 122 7.43 4.53 -8.01
N ASP A 123 6.32 5.26 -8.01
CA ASP A 123 5.07 4.82 -8.65
C ASP A 123 5.25 4.53 -10.13
N ARG A 124 4.77 3.36 -10.56
CA ARG A 124 4.79 2.89 -11.94
C ARG A 124 3.42 2.92 -12.61
N THR A 125 2.38 3.26 -11.84
CA THR A 125 1.00 3.31 -12.34
C THR A 125 0.65 4.64 -12.98
N GLY A 126 1.47 5.67 -12.77
CA GLY A 126 1.12 7.04 -13.12
C GLY A 126 -0.05 7.59 -12.29
N GLY A 127 -0.32 6.98 -11.12
CA GLY A 127 -1.41 7.37 -10.23
C GLY A 127 -2.79 6.87 -10.67
N THR A 128 -2.86 5.99 -11.69
CA THR A 128 -4.14 5.39 -12.15
C THR A 128 -4.77 4.49 -11.11
N ASP A 129 -6.03 4.11 -11.32
CA ASP A 129 -6.75 3.18 -10.47
C ASP A 129 -6.61 1.71 -10.88
N HIS A 130 -5.89 1.44 -11.99
CA HIS A 130 -5.69 0.08 -12.49
C HIS A 130 -4.39 -0.54 -11.98
N ALA A 131 -4.42 -1.85 -11.70
CA ALA A 131 -3.23 -2.62 -11.38
C ALA A 131 -2.31 -2.74 -12.61
N LEU A 132 -1.00 -2.70 -12.39
CA LEU A 132 0.01 -2.90 -13.46
C LEU A 132 0.02 -4.32 -13.99
N GLU A 133 -0.22 -5.29 -13.11
CA GLU A 133 -0.28 -6.70 -13.46
C GLU A 133 -1.66 -7.24 -13.08
N ARG A 134 -2.28 -8.01 -13.96
CA ARG A 134 -3.49 -8.75 -13.59
C ARG A 134 -3.15 -9.73 -12.49
N PRO A 135 -3.98 -9.84 -11.43
CA PRO A 135 -3.81 -10.90 -10.46
C PRO A 135 -3.74 -12.24 -11.18
N TRP A 136 -2.84 -13.11 -10.76
CA TRP A 136 -2.57 -14.42 -11.38
C TRP A 136 -3.57 -15.52 -10.98
N TRP A 137 -4.67 -15.16 -10.35
CA TRP A 137 -5.83 -16.05 -10.10
C TRP A 137 -6.93 -15.83 -11.10
#